data_078dbc18c9379c77f3acb80d6df8d983
#
_entry.id   078dbc18c9379c77f3acb80d6df8d983
#
_cell.length_a   1.000
_cell.length_b   1.000
_cell.length_c   1.000
_cell.angle_alpha   90.00
_cell.angle_beta   90.00
_cell.angle_gamma   90.00
#
_symmetry.space_group_name_H-M   'P 1'
#
loop_
_entity.id
_entity.type
_entity.pdbx_description
1 polymer ?
#
loop_
_entity_poly.entity_id
_entity_poly.type
_entity_poly.pdbx_seq_one_letter_code
_entity_poly.pdbx_strand_id
1 'polypeptide(L)' 'MTGTPPLCAAPDPDPRAPTFDVPAGACDCHFHIFDGPSPQVAERSYTAPPAPLPAFRHLQRTLGLTRSV' A
#
# COMPACT_ATOMS: atom_id res chain seq x y z
N MET A 1 18.13 -24.47 -6.04
CA MET A 1 18.63 -23.12 -6.18
C MET A 1 17.66 -22.12 -5.53
N THR A 2 18.19 -21.29 -4.77
CA THR A 2 17.37 -20.28 -4.10
C THR A 2 17.73 -18.92 -4.66
N GLY A 3 16.79 -18.24 -5.22
CA GLY A 3 16.94 -16.86 -5.58
C GLY A 3 16.21 -15.96 -4.59
N THR A 4 16.33 -14.68 -4.79
CA THR A 4 15.50 -13.73 -4.07
C THR A 4 14.05 -13.97 -4.45
N PRO A 5 13.13 -14.05 -3.47
CA PRO A 5 11.71 -14.17 -3.80
C PRO A 5 11.25 -13.01 -4.69
N PRO A 6 10.33 -13.27 -5.63
CA PRO A 6 9.92 -12.27 -6.61
C PRO A 6 9.34 -11.02 -5.96
N LEU A 7 9.63 -9.87 -6.56
CA LEU A 7 9.08 -8.60 -6.13
C LEU A 7 7.60 -8.55 -6.47
N CYS A 8 6.76 -8.21 -5.51
CA CYS A 8 5.36 -8.00 -5.81
C CYS A 8 5.12 -6.60 -6.37
N ALA A 9 3.91 -6.35 -6.89
CA ALA A 9 3.59 -5.07 -7.50
C ALA A 9 3.68 -3.93 -6.47
N ALA A 10 4.26 -2.82 -6.91
CA ALA A 10 4.32 -1.60 -6.11
C ALA A 10 2.94 -0.93 -6.04
N PRO A 11 2.75 0.03 -5.12
CA PRO A 11 1.54 0.84 -5.11
C PRO A 11 1.30 1.51 -6.46
N ASP A 12 0.04 1.63 -6.85
CA ASP A 12 -0.33 2.33 -8.07
C ASP A 12 0.02 3.82 -7.92
N PRO A 13 0.89 4.38 -8.78
CA PRO A 13 1.27 5.79 -8.67
C PRO A 13 0.16 6.74 -9.11
N ASP A 14 -0.85 6.24 -9.82
CA ASP A 14 -1.93 7.05 -10.35
C ASP A 14 -3.27 6.32 -10.16
N PRO A 15 -3.72 6.12 -8.91
CA PRO A 15 -4.96 5.41 -8.65
C PRO A 15 -6.15 6.19 -9.18
N ARG A 16 -7.13 5.44 -9.70
CA ARG A 16 -8.36 6.03 -10.21
C ARG A 16 -9.31 6.36 -9.07
N ALA A 17 -9.94 7.53 -9.15
CA ALA A 17 -10.98 7.88 -8.19
C ALA A 17 -12.19 6.95 -8.34
N PRO A 18 -12.89 6.65 -7.24
CA PRO A 18 -14.10 5.83 -7.33
C PRO A 18 -15.20 6.55 -8.09
N THR A 19 -16.11 5.77 -8.66
CA THR A 19 -17.25 6.33 -9.43
C THR A 19 -18.48 6.56 -8.54
N PHE A 20 -18.35 6.34 -7.24
CA PHE A 20 -19.42 6.56 -6.26
C PHE A 20 -18.88 7.44 -5.14
N ASP A 21 -19.81 8.05 -4.39
CA ASP A 21 -19.42 8.87 -3.25
C ASP A 21 -19.04 8.01 -2.06
N VAL A 22 -17.82 8.17 -1.59
CA VAL A 22 -17.38 7.48 -0.36
C VAL A 22 -18.02 8.18 0.83
N PRO A 23 -18.70 7.45 1.72
CA PRO A 23 -19.36 8.07 2.87
C PRO A 23 -18.36 8.84 3.74
N ALA A 24 -18.80 9.97 4.27
CA ALA A 24 -18.00 10.72 5.23
C ALA A 24 -17.71 9.85 6.46
N GLY A 25 -16.47 9.86 6.91
CA GLY A 25 -16.05 9.05 8.05
C GLY A 25 -15.74 7.60 7.73
N ALA A 26 -15.80 7.19 6.45
CA ALA A 26 -15.35 5.85 6.06
C ALA A 26 -13.90 5.66 6.49
N CYS A 27 -13.57 4.44 6.92
CA CYS A 27 -12.27 4.14 7.50
C CYS A 27 -11.60 2.98 6.76
N ASP A 28 -10.34 3.17 6.39
CA ASP A 28 -9.51 2.07 5.86
C ASP A 28 -8.94 1.30 7.05
N CYS A 29 -9.33 0.05 7.17
CA CYS A 29 -8.93 -0.80 8.28
C CYS A 29 -7.87 -1.83 7.92
N HIS A 30 -7.33 -1.78 6.70
CA HIS A 30 -6.32 -2.75 6.29
C HIS A 30 -5.39 -2.15 5.24
N PHE A 31 -4.21 -1.75 5.68
CA PHE A 31 -3.18 -1.27 4.77
C PHE A 31 -1.80 -1.56 5.38
N HIS A 32 -0.77 -1.47 4.56
CA HIS A 32 0.61 -1.72 4.97
C HIS A 32 1.52 -0.60 4.47
N ILE A 33 2.44 -0.18 5.33
CA ILE A 33 3.47 0.79 4.97
C ILE A 33 4.81 0.05 5.00
N PHE A 34 5.55 0.12 3.91
CA PHE A 34 6.92 -0.39 3.83
C PHE A 34 7.85 0.79 3.56
N ASP A 35 8.32 1.39 4.63
CA ASP A 35 9.08 2.63 4.58
C ASP A 35 10.50 2.37 5.10
N GLY A 36 11.45 2.45 4.21
CA GLY A 36 12.85 2.28 4.55
C GLY A 36 13.37 0.85 4.35
N PRO A 37 14.66 0.65 4.65
CA PRO A 37 15.34 -0.62 4.38
C PRO A 37 15.14 -1.64 5.51
N SER A 38 13.91 -2.00 5.79
CA SER A 38 13.62 -3.01 6.80
C SER A 38 13.95 -4.40 6.28
N PRO A 39 14.58 -5.25 7.10
CA PRO A 39 14.85 -6.62 6.67
C PRO A 39 13.56 -7.42 6.54
N GLN A 40 13.55 -8.34 5.57
CA GLN A 40 12.41 -9.21 5.33
C GLN A 40 12.81 -10.65 5.63
N VAL A 41 11.84 -11.45 6.09
CA VAL A 41 12.14 -12.86 6.41
C VAL A 41 12.58 -13.62 5.17
N ALA A 42 13.50 -14.57 5.37
CA ALA A 42 14.08 -15.32 4.25
C ALA A 42 13.07 -16.24 3.59
N GLU A 43 12.15 -16.79 4.32
CA GLU A 43 11.18 -17.78 3.85
C GLU A 43 9.94 -17.17 3.21
N ARG A 44 9.96 -15.89 2.93
CA ARG A 44 8.82 -15.21 2.33
C ARG A 44 8.54 -15.69 0.90
N SER A 45 7.26 -15.64 0.51
CA SER A 45 6.85 -16.04 -0.85
C SER A 45 7.12 -14.96 -1.88
N TYR A 46 7.23 -13.71 -1.47
CA TYR A 46 7.49 -12.57 -2.35
C TYR A 46 8.30 -11.53 -1.59
N THR A 47 8.86 -10.58 -2.34
CA THR A 47 9.57 -9.45 -1.78
C THR A 47 8.67 -8.22 -1.85
N ALA A 48 8.44 -7.57 -0.70
CA ALA A 48 7.64 -6.33 -0.67
C ALA A 48 8.43 -5.18 -1.28
N PRO A 49 7.85 -4.43 -2.23
CA PRO A 49 8.49 -3.23 -2.75
C PRO A 49 8.33 -2.07 -1.79
N PRO A 50 9.03 -0.95 -2.00
CA PRO A 50 8.77 0.26 -1.24
C PRO A 50 7.30 0.67 -1.37
N ALA A 51 6.68 0.96 -0.25
CA ALA A 51 5.30 1.44 -0.17
C ALA A 51 5.24 2.48 0.95
N PRO A 52 5.83 3.66 0.73
CA PRO A 52 6.01 4.65 1.79
C PRO A 52 4.71 5.38 2.12
N LEU A 53 4.70 6.05 3.26
CA LEU A 53 3.53 6.79 3.73
C LEU A 53 2.99 7.79 2.71
N PRO A 54 3.81 8.56 1.97
CA PRO A 54 3.26 9.48 0.98
C PRO A 54 2.42 8.80 -0.10
N ALA A 55 2.77 7.58 -0.51
CA ALA A 55 1.99 6.82 -1.48
C ALA A 55 0.62 6.44 -0.91
N PHE A 56 0.57 6.05 0.36
CA PHE A 56 -0.69 5.75 1.04
C PHE A 56 -1.55 7.00 1.18
N ARG A 57 -0.95 8.13 1.53
CA ARG A 57 -1.68 9.39 1.65
C ARG A 57 -2.24 9.85 0.31
N HIS A 58 -1.52 9.63 -0.78
CA HIS A 58 -2.02 9.91 -2.12
C HIS A 58 -3.26 9.05 -2.42
N LEU A 59 -3.21 7.77 -2.10
CA LEU A 59 -4.35 6.86 -2.27
C LEU A 59 -5.54 7.32 -1.42
N GLN A 60 -5.31 7.68 -0.16
CA GLN A 60 -6.37 8.19 0.72
C GLN A 60 -7.08 9.39 0.10
N ARG A 61 -6.32 10.35 -0.40
CA ARG A 61 -6.91 11.56 -1.02
C ARG A 61 -7.70 11.19 -2.26
N THR A 62 -7.17 10.29 -3.09
CA THR A 62 -7.86 9.86 -4.31
C THR A 62 -9.17 9.16 -4.00
N LEU A 63 -9.21 8.35 -2.96
CA LEU A 63 -10.41 7.63 -2.55
C LEU A 63 -11.36 8.46 -1.69
N GLY A 64 -10.93 9.61 -1.20
CA GLY A 64 -11.74 10.44 -0.32
C GLY A 64 -11.84 9.90 1.10
N LEU A 65 -10.84 9.10 1.53
CA LEU A 65 -10.80 8.57 2.89
C LEU A 65 -10.05 9.52 3.80
N THR A 66 -10.57 9.73 5.00
CA THR A 66 -9.96 10.61 6.00
C THR A 66 -9.56 9.87 7.26
N ARG A 67 -9.92 8.60 7.37
CA ARG A 67 -9.66 7.79 8.56
C ARG A 67 -8.98 6.48 8.18
N SER A 68 -8.10 6.02 9.05
CA SER A 68 -7.43 4.72 8.89
C SER A 68 -7.03 4.18 10.26
N VAL A 69 -6.94 2.88 10.36
CA VAL A 69 -6.53 2.18 11.57
C VAL A 69 -5.38 1.24 11.26
#